data_12219120763d4c67af0ca131b7df0a63
#
_entry.id   12219120763d4c67af0ca131b7df0a63
#
_cell.length_a   1.000
_cell.length_b   1.000
_cell.length_c   1.000
_cell.angle_alpha   90.00
_cell.angle_beta   90.00
_cell.angle_gamma   90.00
#
_symmetry.space_group_name_H-M   'P 1'
#
loop_
_entity.id
_entity.type
_entity.pdbx_description
1 polymer ?
#
loop_
_entity_poly.entity_id
_entity_poly.type
_entity_poly.pdbx_seq_one_letter_code
_entity_poly.pdbx_strand_id
1 'polypeptide(L)'
;MLPRHSDPIVAVATAPGRGAVGIVRVSGKRIGPLVEALCGRALKPREAPYLPFRDAAGQAIDQGLALYFPAPHSYTGEDVLELQAHGGPVVLQLLVARCLEAAAAPAPHTSLPCLPGLRLAEPGEFTERAFLNDKLDLAQAEAIADLIDASTEAAARSASRSLAGAFSQEIHRLRDALVHLRMLVEATLDFPEEEIDFLRKADAHGQLSNLQQSLAEVMRRASQGALLREGIKVVIAGQPNAGKSSLLNALAGAELAIVTPIAGTTRDKVQQTIQIEGVP
;
A
#
# COMPACT_ATOMS: atom_id res chain seq x y z
N MET A 1 5.79 0.97 -20.25
CA MET A 1 5.48 1.91 -19.15
C MET A 1 4.80 3.13 -19.73
N LEU A 2 3.73 3.62 -19.12
CA LEU A 2 3.14 4.90 -19.50
C LEU A 2 4.12 6.03 -19.16
N PRO A 3 4.22 7.11 -19.96
CA PRO A 3 5.14 8.22 -19.71
C PRO A 3 5.06 8.80 -18.29
N ARG A 4 3.86 8.83 -17.70
CA ARG A 4 3.59 9.33 -16.35
C ARG A 4 4.34 8.58 -15.23
N HIS A 5 4.71 7.30 -15.44
CA HIS A 5 5.40 6.50 -14.43
C HIS A 5 6.89 6.85 -14.27
N SER A 6 7.43 7.68 -15.17
CA SER A 6 8.82 8.17 -15.08
C SER A 6 8.93 9.54 -14.40
N ASP A 7 7.81 10.28 -14.27
CA ASP A 7 7.81 11.60 -13.64
C ASP A 7 8.06 11.48 -12.14
N PRO A 8 8.87 12.35 -11.52
CA PRO A 8 8.96 12.40 -10.08
C PRO A 8 7.63 12.87 -9.48
N ILE A 9 7.31 12.39 -8.28
CA ILE A 9 6.04 12.65 -7.60
C ILE A 9 6.24 13.14 -6.18
N VAL A 10 5.30 13.95 -5.70
CA VAL A 10 5.25 14.45 -4.33
C VAL A 10 3.82 14.35 -3.77
N ALA A 11 3.67 13.96 -2.51
CA ALA A 11 2.40 14.04 -1.78
C ALA A 11 2.61 14.10 -0.27
N VAL A 12 1.55 14.47 0.44
CA VAL A 12 1.42 14.21 1.86
C VAL A 12 1.17 12.71 2.04
N ALA A 13 2.03 12.02 2.78
CA ALA A 13 2.00 10.57 2.97
C ALA A 13 1.26 10.13 4.26
N THR A 14 0.87 11.07 5.10
CA THR A 14 0.07 10.82 6.32
C THR A 14 -1.40 11.08 6.07
N ALA A 15 -2.27 10.45 6.88
CA ALA A 15 -3.71 10.66 6.80
C ALA A 15 -4.09 12.15 6.90
N PRO A 16 -5.16 12.60 6.21
CA PRO A 16 -5.64 13.98 6.29
C PRO A 16 -6.14 14.29 7.70
N GLY A 17 -5.95 15.55 8.12
CA GLY A 17 -6.41 16.02 9.42
C GLY A 17 -5.31 16.76 10.20
N ARG A 18 -5.52 16.96 11.50
CA ARG A 18 -4.54 17.56 12.41
C ARG A 18 -3.85 16.48 13.22
N GLY A 19 -2.54 16.39 13.12
CA GLY A 19 -1.72 15.45 13.88
C GLY A 19 -0.47 16.12 14.45
N ALA A 20 0.21 15.43 15.34
CA ALA A 20 1.49 15.90 15.86
C ALA A 20 2.58 15.87 14.78
N VAL A 21 2.54 14.85 13.90
CA VAL A 21 3.50 14.66 12.81
C VAL A 21 2.76 14.51 11.48
N GLY A 22 3.30 15.14 10.44
CA GLY A 22 2.89 14.95 9.06
C GLY A 22 4.12 14.71 8.19
N ILE A 23 3.97 13.91 7.13
CA ILE A 23 5.05 13.52 6.25
C ILE A 23 4.73 13.97 4.83
N VAL A 24 5.63 14.74 4.23
CA VAL A 24 5.66 14.99 2.78
C VAL A 24 6.70 14.07 2.17
N ARG A 25 6.30 13.29 1.17
CA ARG A 25 7.15 12.32 0.48
C ARG A 25 7.34 12.71 -0.98
N VAL A 26 8.60 12.68 -1.42
CA VAL A 26 8.97 12.80 -2.83
C VAL A 26 9.57 11.47 -3.29
N SER A 27 9.21 11.01 -4.49
CA SER A 27 9.85 9.86 -5.14
C SER A 27 10.21 10.20 -6.58
N GLY A 28 11.36 9.75 -7.03
CA GLY A 28 11.82 9.94 -8.40
C GLY A 28 13.27 9.56 -8.60
N LYS A 29 13.73 9.65 -9.83
CA LYS A 29 15.13 9.37 -10.17
C LYS A 29 15.98 10.61 -9.96
N ARG A 30 17.13 10.44 -9.28
CA ARG A 30 18.14 11.53 -9.11
C ARG A 30 17.58 12.78 -8.43
N ILE A 31 16.89 12.63 -7.30
CA ILE A 31 16.33 13.74 -6.54
C ILE A 31 17.37 14.54 -5.73
N GLY A 32 18.65 14.19 -5.77
CA GLY A 32 19.73 14.85 -5.02
C GLY A 32 19.71 16.37 -5.07
N PRO A 33 19.63 17.01 -6.26
CA PRO A 33 19.57 18.48 -6.36
C PRO A 33 18.36 19.08 -5.64
N LEU A 34 17.21 18.43 -5.66
CA LEU A 34 16.03 18.84 -4.91
C LEU A 34 16.25 18.72 -3.39
N VAL A 35 16.89 17.62 -2.95
CA VAL A 35 17.23 17.42 -1.53
C VAL A 35 18.10 18.58 -1.03
N GLU A 36 19.13 18.96 -1.79
CA GLU A 36 20.01 20.08 -1.43
C GLU A 36 19.26 21.43 -1.39
N ALA A 37 18.37 21.66 -2.38
CA ALA A 37 17.56 22.87 -2.44
C ALA A 37 16.58 23.02 -1.27
N LEU A 38 16.02 21.91 -0.75
CA LEU A 38 15.07 21.90 0.35
C LEU A 38 15.74 21.89 1.72
N CYS A 39 16.84 21.15 1.85
CA CYS A 39 17.53 20.91 3.13
C CYS A 39 18.77 21.79 3.33
N GLY A 40 19.18 22.57 2.31
CA GLY A 40 20.38 23.40 2.34
C GLY A 40 21.70 22.62 2.33
N ARG A 41 21.63 21.30 2.23
CA ARG A 41 22.79 20.39 2.16
C ARG A 41 22.40 19.03 1.60
N ALA A 42 23.37 18.27 1.14
CA ALA A 42 23.20 16.86 0.85
C ALA A 42 22.87 16.07 2.14
N LEU A 43 21.97 15.12 2.04
CA LEU A 43 21.64 14.22 3.15
C LEU A 43 22.39 12.90 2.99
N LYS A 44 22.90 12.38 4.10
CA LYS A 44 23.42 11.02 4.13
C LYS A 44 22.25 10.02 4.15
N PRO A 45 22.36 8.91 3.40
CA PRO A 45 21.33 7.91 3.38
C PRO A 45 20.96 7.39 4.77
N ARG A 46 19.65 7.36 5.08
CA ARG A 46 19.07 6.80 6.30
C ARG A 46 19.50 7.49 7.61
N GLU A 47 20.15 8.63 7.54
CA GLU A 47 20.29 9.54 8.68
C GLU A 47 19.04 10.43 8.77
N ALA A 48 18.63 10.78 9.99
CA ALA A 48 17.46 11.61 10.26
C ALA A 48 17.86 12.93 10.91
N PRO A 49 18.54 13.85 10.20
CA PRO A 49 18.89 15.13 10.75
C PRO A 49 17.65 16.00 11.00
N TYR A 50 17.64 16.72 12.12
CA TYR A 50 16.65 17.74 12.41
C TYR A 50 17.06 19.05 11.73
N LEU A 51 16.20 19.56 10.86
CA LEU A 51 16.49 20.69 9.96
C LEU A 51 15.32 21.66 9.88
N PRO A 52 15.57 22.98 9.68
CA PRO A 52 14.54 23.90 9.24
C PRO A 52 14.21 23.67 7.75
N PHE A 53 12.94 23.50 7.44
CA PHE A 53 12.42 23.50 6.08
C PHE A 53 12.11 24.95 5.68
N ARG A 54 12.79 25.46 4.64
CA ARG A 54 12.76 26.86 4.30
C ARG A 54 12.00 27.12 2.99
N ASP A 55 11.29 28.25 2.96
CA ASP A 55 10.73 28.79 1.72
C ASP A 55 11.83 29.37 0.78
N ALA A 56 11.42 29.92 -0.36
CA ALA A 56 12.34 30.52 -1.32
C ALA A 56 13.03 31.80 -0.79
N ALA A 57 12.44 32.49 0.19
CA ALA A 57 13.00 33.66 0.85
C ALA A 57 13.95 33.29 2.01
N GLY A 58 14.13 31.99 2.29
CA GLY A 58 14.97 31.48 3.37
C GLY A 58 14.30 31.48 4.75
N GLN A 59 13.02 31.84 4.84
CA GLN A 59 12.26 31.75 6.09
C GLN A 59 11.86 30.32 6.39
N ALA A 60 11.86 29.95 7.68
CA ALA A 60 11.44 28.60 8.07
C ALA A 60 9.92 28.44 7.92
N ILE A 61 9.49 27.49 7.10
CA ILE A 61 8.12 27.00 7.05
C ILE A 61 7.83 26.17 8.29
N ASP A 62 8.76 25.28 8.64
CA ASP A 62 8.71 24.40 9.82
C ASP A 62 10.12 23.85 10.10
N GLN A 63 10.23 23.06 11.18
CA GLN A 63 11.44 22.31 11.54
C GLN A 63 11.08 20.86 11.80
N GLY A 64 11.90 19.95 11.31
CA GLY A 64 11.61 18.52 11.44
C GLY A 64 12.74 17.63 10.98
N LEU A 65 12.44 16.34 10.81
CA LEU A 65 13.40 15.36 10.34
C LEU A 65 13.30 15.23 8.82
N ALA A 66 14.46 15.18 8.15
CA ALA A 66 14.56 14.88 6.72
C ALA A 66 15.26 13.54 6.55
N LEU A 67 14.63 12.60 5.82
CA LEU A 67 15.18 11.28 5.55
C LEU A 67 15.32 11.07 4.05
N TYR A 68 16.52 10.61 3.65
CA TYR A 68 16.81 10.26 2.27
C TYR A 68 17.06 8.76 2.12
N PHE A 69 16.37 8.14 1.18
CA PHE A 69 16.48 6.72 0.86
C PHE A 69 16.88 6.59 -0.61
N PRO A 70 18.14 6.31 -0.93
CA PRO A 70 18.58 6.12 -2.30
C PRO A 70 18.04 4.82 -2.91
N ALA A 71 17.83 4.85 -4.22
CA ALA A 71 17.49 3.66 -5.00
C ALA A 71 18.61 2.60 -4.87
N PRO A 72 18.29 1.30 -4.92
CA PRO A 72 16.94 0.70 -4.94
C PRO A 72 16.37 0.47 -3.52
N HIS A 73 17.04 0.95 -2.46
CA HIS A 73 16.73 0.64 -1.07
C HIS A 73 15.72 1.63 -0.44
N SER A 74 14.65 1.90 -1.15
CA SER A 74 13.54 2.76 -0.74
C SER A 74 12.19 2.03 -0.86
N TYR A 75 11.11 2.69 -0.49
CA TYR A 75 9.76 2.14 -0.62
C TYR A 75 9.37 1.90 -2.09
N THR A 76 9.60 2.88 -2.96
CA THR A 76 9.24 2.80 -4.38
C THR A 76 10.30 2.12 -5.25
N GLY A 77 11.51 1.86 -4.71
CA GLY A 77 12.66 1.43 -5.50
C GLY A 77 13.38 2.57 -6.23
N GLU A 78 12.83 3.79 -6.22
CA GLU A 78 13.46 5.03 -6.68
C GLU A 78 14.15 5.75 -5.51
N ASP A 79 14.80 6.90 -5.77
CA ASP A 79 15.20 7.76 -4.66
C ASP A 79 13.95 8.32 -3.95
N VAL A 80 13.95 8.31 -2.63
CA VAL A 80 12.85 8.84 -1.82
C VAL A 80 13.37 9.84 -0.80
N LEU A 81 12.71 11.00 -0.71
CA LEU A 81 12.87 11.98 0.37
C LEU A 81 11.60 12.01 1.21
N GLU A 82 11.74 11.96 2.52
CA GLU A 82 10.66 12.24 3.46
C GLU A 82 11.02 13.44 4.33
N LEU A 83 10.10 14.41 4.37
CA LEU A 83 10.14 15.55 5.25
C LEU A 83 9.08 15.33 6.34
N GLN A 84 9.53 15.03 7.55
CA GLN A 84 8.66 14.82 8.70
C GLN A 84 8.54 16.14 9.46
N ALA A 85 7.41 16.79 9.33
CA ALA A 85 7.06 18.09 9.86
C ALA A 85 5.93 17.98 10.90
N HIS A 86 5.48 19.10 11.46
CA HIS A 86 4.25 19.12 12.23
C HIS A 86 3.03 18.84 11.31
N GLY A 87 2.08 18.04 11.82
CA GLY A 87 0.94 17.54 11.03
C GLY A 87 -0.21 18.54 10.86
N GLY A 88 0.10 19.83 10.76
CA GLY A 88 -0.86 20.87 10.40
C GLY A 88 -1.12 20.88 8.90
N PRO A 89 -2.40 20.82 8.40
CA PRO A 89 -2.69 20.77 6.97
C PRO A 89 -2.06 21.91 6.17
N VAL A 90 -2.02 23.11 6.73
CA VAL A 90 -1.43 24.29 6.08
C VAL A 90 0.09 24.13 5.94
N VAL A 91 0.77 23.67 6.99
CA VAL A 91 2.22 23.42 6.97
C VAL A 91 2.58 22.40 5.90
N LEU A 92 1.85 21.29 5.84
CA LEU A 92 2.09 20.23 4.86
C LEU A 92 1.84 20.71 3.43
N GLN A 93 0.79 21.51 3.20
CA GLN A 93 0.53 22.11 1.88
C GLN A 93 1.65 23.09 1.48
N LEU A 94 2.15 23.92 2.40
CA LEU A 94 3.30 24.80 2.15
C LEU A 94 4.56 24.01 1.78
N LEU A 95 4.82 22.89 2.46
CA LEU A 95 5.95 22.02 2.13
C LEU A 95 5.81 21.36 0.76
N VAL A 96 4.61 20.88 0.39
CA VAL A 96 4.35 20.35 -0.96
C VAL A 96 4.55 21.43 -2.02
N ALA A 97 4.00 22.64 -1.81
CA ALA A 97 4.19 23.77 -2.72
C ALA A 97 5.68 24.12 -2.86
N ARG A 98 6.41 24.11 -1.74
CA ARG A 98 7.86 24.37 -1.73
C ARG A 98 8.65 23.28 -2.49
N CYS A 99 8.25 22.01 -2.40
CA CYS A 99 8.87 20.95 -3.20
C CYS A 99 8.68 21.20 -4.70
N LEU A 100 7.47 21.56 -5.14
CA LEU A 100 7.17 21.87 -6.54
C LEU A 100 7.94 23.10 -7.05
N GLU A 101 7.99 24.17 -6.24
CA GLU A 101 8.73 25.40 -6.55
C GLU A 101 10.23 25.11 -6.67
N ALA A 102 10.81 24.41 -5.67
CA ALA A 102 12.23 24.07 -5.67
C ALA A 102 12.62 23.16 -6.84
N ALA A 103 11.73 22.23 -7.20
CA ALA A 103 11.95 21.34 -8.34
C ALA A 103 12.02 22.10 -9.68
N ALA A 104 11.21 23.14 -9.84
CA ALA A 104 11.18 23.98 -11.03
C ALA A 104 12.34 25.02 -11.08
N ALA A 105 12.91 25.35 -9.93
CA ALA A 105 14.03 26.30 -9.84
C ALA A 105 15.31 25.70 -10.46
N PRO A 106 16.21 26.54 -11.03
CA PRO A 106 17.50 26.05 -11.54
C PRO A 106 18.34 25.39 -10.43
N ALA A 107 18.92 24.25 -10.75
CA ALA A 107 19.87 23.59 -9.84
C ALA A 107 21.17 24.42 -9.73
N PRO A 108 21.86 24.38 -8.57
CA PRO A 108 23.12 25.05 -8.39
C PRO A 108 24.09 24.77 -9.54
N HIS A 109 24.69 25.83 -10.09
CA HIS A 109 25.68 25.76 -11.20
C HIS A 109 25.16 25.27 -12.56
N THR A 110 23.83 25.16 -12.73
CA THR A 110 23.19 24.78 -14.01
C THR A 110 22.02 25.70 -14.33
N SER A 111 21.59 25.75 -15.60
CA SER A 111 20.35 26.41 -16.01
C SER A 111 19.16 25.45 -16.03
N LEU A 112 19.37 24.17 -15.68
CA LEU A 112 18.33 23.16 -15.71
C LEU A 112 17.57 23.10 -14.37
N PRO A 113 16.27 22.79 -14.37
CA PRO A 113 15.50 22.59 -13.14
C PRO A 113 16.11 21.53 -12.22
N CYS A 114 15.99 21.72 -10.90
CA CYS A 114 16.47 20.77 -9.90
C CYS A 114 15.88 19.36 -10.07
N LEU A 115 14.57 19.29 -10.40
CA LEU A 115 13.89 18.02 -10.65
C LEU A 115 12.76 18.23 -11.68
N PRO A 116 13.09 18.16 -12.99
CA PRO A 116 12.10 18.38 -14.05
C PRO A 116 10.91 17.43 -13.95
N GLY A 117 9.71 17.96 -14.17
CA GLY A 117 8.49 17.15 -14.23
C GLY A 117 7.94 16.69 -12.88
N LEU A 118 8.43 17.22 -11.76
CA LEU A 118 7.83 16.92 -10.45
C LEU A 118 6.36 17.36 -10.43
N ARG A 119 5.48 16.43 -10.07
CA ARG A 119 4.04 16.64 -9.97
C ARG A 119 3.46 16.03 -8.70
N LEU A 120 2.22 16.37 -8.42
CA LEU A 120 1.48 15.68 -7.36
C LEU A 120 1.29 14.20 -7.72
N ALA A 121 1.42 13.34 -6.74
CA ALA A 121 1.13 11.92 -6.88
C ALA A 121 -0.38 11.69 -7.02
N GLU A 122 -0.77 10.71 -7.81
CA GLU A 122 -2.12 10.17 -7.80
C GLU A 122 -2.34 9.25 -6.57
N PRO A 123 -3.60 9.04 -6.13
CA PRO A 123 -3.87 8.11 -5.05
C PRO A 123 -3.29 6.71 -5.33
N GLY A 124 -2.52 6.17 -4.37
CA GLY A 124 -1.88 4.85 -4.49
C GLY A 124 -0.60 4.81 -5.33
N GLU A 125 -0.18 5.91 -5.97
CA GLU A 125 0.92 5.91 -6.94
C GLU A 125 2.27 5.49 -6.35
N PHE A 126 2.56 5.78 -5.09
CA PHE A 126 3.79 5.30 -4.45
C PHE A 126 3.82 3.76 -4.37
N THR A 127 2.70 3.14 -4.05
CA THR A 127 2.57 1.67 -3.99
C THR A 127 2.58 1.06 -5.40
N GLU A 128 1.93 1.71 -6.37
CA GLU A 128 1.99 1.32 -7.78
C GLU A 128 3.44 1.28 -8.28
N ARG A 129 4.25 2.30 -7.95
CA ARG A 129 5.68 2.33 -8.31
C ARG A 129 6.48 1.26 -7.61
N ALA A 130 6.19 0.98 -6.35
CA ALA A 130 6.81 -0.12 -5.63
C ALA A 130 6.55 -1.47 -6.32
N PHE A 131 5.32 -1.70 -6.80
CA PHE A 131 4.98 -2.86 -7.61
C PHE A 131 5.70 -2.87 -8.95
N LEU A 132 5.68 -1.76 -9.71
CA LEU A 132 6.33 -1.66 -11.02
C LEU A 132 7.86 -1.80 -10.97
N ASN A 133 8.48 -1.51 -9.82
CA ASN A 133 9.90 -1.63 -9.55
C ASN A 133 10.26 -2.93 -8.80
N ASP A 134 9.39 -3.95 -8.83
CA ASP A 134 9.59 -5.27 -8.22
C ASP A 134 9.93 -5.23 -6.72
N LYS A 135 9.47 -4.19 -5.99
CA LYS A 135 9.61 -4.10 -4.53
C LYS A 135 8.53 -4.88 -3.80
N LEU A 136 7.36 -4.95 -4.41
CA LEU A 136 6.17 -5.64 -3.93
C LEU A 136 5.54 -6.41 -5.07
N ASP A 137 4.92 -7.53 -4.79
CA ASP A 137 3.98 -8.15 -5.72
C ASP A 137 2.57 -7.56 -5.58
N LEU A 138 1.66 -7.95 -6.48
CA LEU A 138 0.30 -7.40 -6.50
C LEU A 138 -0.46 -7.68 -5.21
N ALA A 139 -0.33 -8.88 -4.64
CA ALA A 139 -1.01 -9.25 -3.40
C ALA A 139 -0.48 -8.43 -2.21
N GLN A 140 0.83 -8.15 -2.17
CA GLN A 140 1.44 -7.29 -1.17
C GLN A 140 1.00 -5.83 -1.34
N ALA A 141 0.88 -5.34 -2.58
CA ALA A 141 0.40 -3.98 -2.86
C ALA A 141 -1.07 -3.79 -2.41
N GLU A 142 -1.94 -4.77 -2.68
CA GLU A 142 -3.32 -4.78 -2.19
C GLU A 142 -3.37 -4.85 -0.65
N ALA A 143 -2.51 -5.67 -0.04
CA ALA A 143 -2.45 -5.83 1.41
C ALA A 143 -2.09 -4.52 2.15
N ILE A 144 -1.37 -3.59 1.52
CA ILE A 144 -1.11 -2.25 2.10
C ILE A 144 -2.41 -1.46 2.23
N ALA A 145 -3.26 -1.44 1.20
CA ALA A 145 -4.55 -0.78 1.26
C ALA A 145 -5.45 -1.45 2.31
N ASP A 146 -5.52 -2.78 2.31
CA ASP A 146 -6.29 -3.54 3.30
C ASP A 146 -5.83 -3.28 4.73
N LEU A 147 -4.51 -3.10 4.96
CA LEU A 147 -3.97 -2.81 6.28
C LEU A 147 -4.33 -1.39 6.76
N ILE A 148 -4.34 -0.42 5.84
CA ILE A 148 -4.72 0.98 6.14
C ILE A 148 -6.21 1.07 6.45
N ASP A 149 -7.05 0.33 5.71
CA ASP A 149 -8.51 0.35 5.83
C ASP A 149 -9.04 -0.64 6.90
N ALA A 150 -8.17 -1.42 7.52
CA ALA A 150 -8.55 -2.44 8.49
C ALA A 150 -9.29 -1.84 9.68
N SER A 151 -10.53 -2.25 9.89
CA SER A 151 -11.39 -1.82 11.00
C SER A 151 -11.38 -2.78 12.20
N THR A 152 -10.77 -3.98 12.06
CA THR A 152 -10.69 -5.00 13.11
C THR A 152 -9.26 -5.52 13.26
N GLU A 153 -8.92 -6.03 14.44
CA GLU A 153 -7.63 -6.66 14.68
C GLU A 153 -7.40 -7.86 13.76
N ALA A 154 -8.44 -8.66 13.53
CA ALA A 154 -8.36 -9.83 12.66
C ALA A 154 -8.07 -9.43 11.20
N ALA A 155 -8.71 -8.37 10.69
CA ALA A 155 -8.45 -7.82 9.35
C ALA A 155 -7.01 -7.30 9.26
N ALA A 156 -6.55 -6.49 10.23
CA ALA A 156 -5.20 -5.96 10.26
C ALA A 156 -4.13 -7.08 10.29
N ARG A 157 -4.32 -8.10 11.13
CA ARG A 157 -3.43 -9.27 11.19
C ARG A 157 -3.43 -10.07 9.88
N SER A 158 -4.59 -10.18 9.21
CA SER A 158 -4.70 -10.87 7.92
C SER A 158 -3.95 -10.09 6.83
N ALA A 159 -4.16 -8.78 6.71
CA ALA A 159 -3.46 -7.91 5.78
C ALA A 159 -1.94 -7.91 6.04
N SER A 160 -1.51 -7.84 7.30
CA SER A 160 -0.09 -7.90 7.67
C SER A 160 0.58 -9.21 7.23
N ARG A 161 -0.11 -10.36 7.34
CA ARG A 161 0.41 -11.65 6.84
C ARG A 161 0.54 -11.67 5.32
N SER A 162 -0.44 -11.10 4.60
CA SER A 162 -0.39 -10.97 3.14
C SER A 162 0.75 -10.07 2.71
N LEU A 163 0.94 -8.94 3.39
CA LEU A 163 2.06 -8.02 3.15
C LEU A 163 3.43 -8.69 3.40
N ALA A 164 3.52 -9.58 4.40
CA ALA A 164 4.71 -10.39 4.64
C ALA A 164 4.95 -11.49 3.58
N GLY A 165 4.09 -11.60 2.55
CA GLY A 165 4.24 -12.50 1.42
C GLY A 165 3.69 -13.92 1.66
N ALA A 166 2.93 -14.17 2.70
CA ALA A 166 2.40 -15.50 3.00
C ALA A 166 1.51 -16.03 1.86
N PHE A 167 0.62 -15.18 1.32
CA PHE A 167 -0.24 -15.55 0.20
C PHE A 167 0.58 -15.78 -1.08
N SER A 168 1.52 -14.91 -1.39
CA SER A 168 2.40 -15.00 -2.56
C SER A 168 3.21 -16.31 -2.55
N GLN A 169 3.72 -16.71 -1.38
CA GLN A 169 4.45 -17.98 -1.23
C GLN A 169 3.56 -19.20 -1.56
N GLU A 170 2.31 -19.21 -1.13
CA GLU A 170 1.36 -20.29 -1.47
C GLU A 170 1.11 -20.35 -2.99
N ILE A 171 0.89 -19.20 -3.63
CA ILE A 171 0.70 -19.13 -5.08
C ILE A 171 1.97 -19.58 -5.83
N HIS A 172 3.15 -19.19 -5.38
CA HIS A 172 4.40 -19.64 -5.97
C HIS A 172 4.58 -21.16 -5.86
N ARG A 173 4.26 -21.77 -4.70
CA ARG A 173 4.29 -23.23 -4.55
C ARG A 173 3.34 -23.94 -5.53
N LEU A 174 2.11 -23.44 -5.69
CA LEU A 174 1.15 -23.97 -6.66
C LEU A 174 1.68 -23.84 -8.08
N ARG A 175 2.23 -22.68 -8.45
CA ARG A 175 2.83 -22.45 -9.77
C ARG A 175 3.97 -23.41 -10.03
N ASP A 176 4.90 -23.56 -9.10
CA ASP A 176 6.09 -24.39 -9.27
C ASP A 176 5.73 -25.88 -9.38
N ALA A 177 4.73 -26.33 -8.60
CA ALA A 177 4.21 -27.69 -8.71
C ALA A 177 3.48 -27.92 -10.04
N LEU A 178 2.73 -26.92 -10.54
CA LEU A 178 2.07 -27.00 -11.85
C LEU A 178 3.09 -27.02 -12.99
N VAL A 179 4.14 -26.18 -12.91
CA VAL A 179 5.24 -26.16 -13.89
C VAL A 179 5.97 -27.51 -13.92
N HIS A 180 6.21 -28.11 -12.74
CA HIS A 180 6.84 -29.43 -12.64
C HIS A 180 5.97 -30.50 -13.30
N LEU A 181 4.66 -30.53 -12.99
CA LEU A 181 3.73 -31.48 -13.60
C LEU A 181 3.65 -31.29 -15.13
N ARG A 182 3.61 -30.04 -15.60
CA ARG A 182 3.63 -29.71 -17.04
C ARG A 182 4.90 -30.27 -17.71
N MET A 183 6.06 -30.07 -17.10
CA MET A 183 7.34 -30.57 -17.61
C MET A 183 7.33 -32.09 -17.76
N LEU A 184 6.76 -32.83 -16.78
CA LEU A 184 6.63 -34.30 -16.87
C LEU A 184 5.73 -34.74 -18.04
N VAL A 185 4.62 -34.01 -18.26
CA VAL A 185 3.72 -34.30 -19.38
C VAL A 185 4.40 -34.00 -20.73
N GLU A 186 5.05 -32.84 -20.86
CA GLU A 186 5.77 -32.42 -22.06
C GLU A 186 6.91 -33.42 -22.40
N ALA A 187 7.68 -33.85 -21.40
CA ALA A 187 8.73 -34.87 -21.62
C ALA A 187 8.19 -36.19 -22.18
N THR A 188 6.98 -36.60 -21.76
CA THR A 188 6.34 -37.80 -22.31
C THR A 188 5.91 -37.65 -23.79
N LEU A 189 5.53 -36.44 -24.18
CA LEU A 189 5.14 -36.11 -25.55
C LEU A 189 6.36 -35.98 -26.48
N ASP A 190 7.48 -35.47 -25.96
CA ASP A 190 8.71 -35.25 -26.72
C ASP A 190 9.52 -36.55 -26.96
N PHE A 191 9.35 -37.55 -26.09
CA PHE A 191 10.06 -38.84 -26.17
C PHE A 191 9.09 -40.04 -26.20
N PRO A 192 8.24 -40.15 -27.24
CA PRO A 192 7.22 -41.19 -27.31
C PRO A 192 7.79 -42.61 -27.54
N GLU A 193 9.06 -42.71 -27.93
CA GLU A 193 9.73 -44.02 -28.23
C GLU A 193 10.33 -44.66 -26.98
N GLU A 194 10.35 -43.98 -25.84
CA GLU A 194 10.85 -44.57 -24.59
C GLU A 194 9.75 -45.48 -23.99
N GLU A 195 10.07 -46.77 -23.80
CA GLU A 195 9.18 -47.79 -23.19
C GLU A 195 8.80 -47.46 -21.70
N ILE A 196 9.26 -46.35 -21.17
CA ILE A 196 9.08 -45.98 -19.78
C ILE A 196 7.85 -45.07 -19.64
N ASP A 197 6.80 -45.54 -19.00
CA ASP A 197 5.67 -44.72 -18.60
C ASP A 197 6.09 -43.72 -17.49
N PHE A 198 6.67 -42.60 -17.90
CA PHE A 198 7.14 -41.54 -17.02
C PHE A 198 6.00 -40.97 -16.18
N LEU A 199 4.79 -40.83 -16.75
CA LEU A 199 3.62 -40.32 -16.03
C LEU A 199 3.22 -41.20 -14.86
N ARG A 200 3.26 -42.51 -15.08
CA ARG A 200 2.93 -43.51 -14.06
C ARG A 200 4.02 -43.61 -13.02
N LYS A 201 5.30 -43.62 -13.39
CA LYS A 201 6.42 -43.65 -12.44
C LYS A 201 6.48 -42.40 -11.56
N ALA A 202 6.19 -41.24 -12.12
CA ALA A 202 6.18 -39.97 -11.41
C ALA A 202 4.87 -39.70 -10.66
N ASP A 203 3.90 -40.62 -10.71
CA ASP A 203 2.57 -40.44 -10.13
C ASP A 203 1.90 -39.10 -10.53
N ALA A 204 1.87 -38.82 -11.82
CA ALA A 204 1.31 -37.58 -12.36
C ALA A 204 -0.14 -37.34 -11.92
N HIS A 205 -0.95 -38.41 -11.81
CA HIS A 205 -2.33 -38.30 -11.31
C HIS A 205 -2.38 -37.90 -9.83
N GLY A 206 -1.53 -38.47 -8.99
CA GLY A 206 -1.43 -38.10 -7.57
C GLY A 206 -0.95 -36.65 -7.41
N GLN A 207 0.04 -36.23 -8.22
CA GLN A 207 0.50 -34.83 -8.23
C GLN A 207 -0.62 -33.87 -8.66
N LEU A 208 -1.42 -34.19 -9.68
CA LEU A 208 -2.57 -33.39 -10.11
C LEU A 208 -3.64 -33.32 -9.01
N SER A 209 -3.95 -34.43 -8.36
CA SER A 209 -4.91 -34.48 -7.26
C SER A 209 -4.46 -33.62 -6.07
N ASN A 210 -3.17 -33.68 -5.71
CA ASN A 210 -2.58 -32.87 -4.65
C ASN A 210 -2.62 -31.36 -5.01
N LEU A 211 -2.36 -31.00 -6.27
CA LEU A 211 -2.47 -29.64 -6.79
C LEU A 211 -3.91 -29.10 -6.67
N GLN A 212 -4.89 -29.90 -7.09
CA GLN A 212 -6.30 -29.54 -7.00
C GLN A 212 -6.74 -29.33 -5.53
N GLN A 213 -6.31 -30.21 -4.63
CA GLN A 213 -6.60 -30.08 -3.20
C GLN A 213 -5.96 -28.82 -2.61
N SER A 214 -4.68 -28.55 -2.93
CA SER A 214 -3.96 -27.35 -2.48
C SER A 214 -4.63 -26.09 -2.99
N LEU A 215 -5.05 -26.07 -4.26
CA LEU A 215 -5.78 -24.94 -4.85
C LEU A 215 -7.11 -24.70 -4.13
N ALA A 216 -7.88 -25.76 -3.87
CA ALA A 216 -9.16 -25.67 -3.17
C ALA A 216 -8.96 -25.07 -1.75
N GLU A 217 -7.91 -25.48 -1.05
CA GLU A 217 -7.60 -24.94 0.27
C GLU A 217 -7.19 -23.45 0.21
N VAL A 218 -6.38 -23.03 -0.78
CA VAL A 218 -6.03 -21.62 -0.99
C VAL A 218 -7.28 -20.80 -1.30
N MET A 219 -8.17 -21.29 -2.17
CA MET A 219 -9.44 -20.63 -2.50
C MET A 219 -10.34 -20.45 -1.28
N ARG A 220 -10.44 -21.48 -0.43
CA ARG A 220 -11.21 -21.41 0.80
C ARG A 220 -10.68 -20.35 1.77
N ARG A 221 -9.35 -20.31 1.95
CA ARG A 221 -8.70 -19.28 2.80
C ARG A 221 -8.85 -17.87 2.22
N ALA A 222 -8.74 -17.71 0.91
CA ALA A 222 -8.93 -16.43 0.23
C ALA A 222 -10.35 -15.91 0.44
N SER A 223 -11.37 -16.78 0.34
CA SER A 223 -12.77 -16.41 0.60
C SER A 223 -12.99 -15.97 2.06
N GLN A 224 -12.33 -16.61 3.02
CA GLN A 224 -12.37 -16.18 4.43
C GLN A 224 -11.66 -14.83 4.63
N GLY A 225 -10.53 -14.62 3.97
CA GLY A 225 -9.81 -13.32 3.98
C GLY A 225 -10.65 -12.19 3.42
N ALA A 226 -11.35 -12.43 2.30
CA ALA A 226 -12.27 -11.45 1.70
C ALA A 226 -13.40 -11.04 2.67
N LEU A 227 -13.94 -11.99 3.42
CA LEU A 227 -14.96 -11.71 4.44
C LEU A 227 -14.43 -10.81 5.57
N LEU A 228 -13.18 -11.04 6.01
CA LEU A 228 -12.53 -10.19 7.02
C LEU A 228 -12.25 -8.77 6.50
N ARG A 229 -12.00 -8.62 5.20
CA ARG A 229 -11.76 -7.33 4.56
C ARG A 229 -13.06 -6.56 4.32
N GLU A 230 -14.04 -7.18 3.67
CA GLU A 230 -15.26 -6.51 3.20
C GLU A 230 -16.34 -6.42 4.28
N GLY A 231 -16.27 -7.32 5.25
CA GLY A 231 -17.31 -7.48 6.25
C GLY A 231 -18.65 -7.97 5.67
N ILE A 232 -19.69 -7.91 6.51
CA ILE A 232 -21.06 -8.21 6.12
C ILE A 232 -21.89 -6.95 6.22
N LYS A 233 -22.49 -6.52 5.10
CA LYS A 233 -23.42 -5.38 5.09
C LYS A 233 -24.80 -5.82 5.45
N VAL A 234 -25.29 -5.41 6.64
CA VAL A 234 -26.63 -5.72 7.14
C VAL A 234 -27.49 -4.45 7.06
N VAL A 235 -28.67 -4.55 6.46
CA VAL A 235 -29.64 -3.46 6.41
C VAL A 235 -30.81 -3.78 7.32
N ILE A 236 -31.10 -2.88 8.29
CA ILE A 236 -32.26 -2.96 9.15
C ILE A 236 -33.36 -2.08 8.56
N ALA A 237 -34.44 -2.68 8.04
CA ALA A 237 -35.56 -1.98 7.44
C ALA A 237 -36.85 -2.30 8.20
N GLY A 238 -37.78 -1.36 8.25
CA GLY A 238 -39.10 -1.52 8.90
C GLY A 238 -39.82 -0.18 9.11
N GLN A 239 -41.06 -0.27 9.58
CA GLN A 239 -41.92 0.90 9.85
C GLN A 239 -41.30 1.83 10.92
N PRO A 240 -41.67 3.12 10.97
CA PRO A 240 -41.30 3.99 12.08
C PRO A 240 -41.67 3.36 13.45
N ASN A 241 -40.84 3.58 14.43
CA ASN A 241 -40.99 3.04 15.82
C ASN A 241 -41.04 1.51 15.97
N ALA A 242 -40.60 0.76 14.97
CA ALA A 242 -40.49 -0.71 15.03
C ALA A 242 -39.26 -1.25 15.79
N GLY A 243 -38.56 -0.41 16.54
CA GLY A 243 -37.39 -0.83 17.34
C GLY A 243 -36.05 -0.90 16.58
N LYS A 244 -35.99 -0.40 15.32
CA LYS A 244 -34.73 -0.44 14.51
C LYS A 244 -33.54 0.21 15.20
N SER A 245 -33.74 1.41 15.78
CA SER A 245 -32.67 2.13 16.51
C SER A 245 -32.27 1.41 17.80
N SER A 246 -33.22 0.77 18.49
CA SER A 246 -32.94 -0.03 19.67
C SER A 246 -32.12 -1.26 19.34
N LEU A 247 -32.43 -1.93 18.22
CA LEU A 247 -31.66 -3.08 17.74
C LEU A 247 -30.25 -2.64 17.30
N LEU A 248 -30.14 -1.55 16.55
CA LEU A 248 -28.84 -1.00 16.14
C LEU A 248 -27.97 -0.63 17.35
N ASN A 249 -28.56 0.05 18.35
CA ASN A 249 -27.86 0.41 19.59
C ASN A 249 -27.45 -0.81 20.42
N ALA A 250 -28.27 -1.85 20.45
CA ALA A 250 -27.96 -3.09 21.14
C ALA A 250 -26.82 -3.85 20.45
N LEU A 251 -26.81 -3.89 19.13
CA LEU A 251 -25.71 -4.45 18.33
C LEU A 251 -24.43 -3.61 18.46
N ALA A 252 -24.54 -2.28 18.46
CA ALA A 252 -23.42 -1.37 18.63
C ALA A 252 -22.80 -1.40 20.06
N GLY A 253 -23.56 -1.82 21.06
CA GLY A 253 -23.09 -1.95 22.44
C GLY A 253 -22.28 -3.25 22.70
N ALA A 254 -22.30 -4.20 21.78
CA ALA A 254 -21.53 -5.44 21.86
C ALA A 254 -20.24 -5.29 21.04
N GLU A 255 -19.15 -4.82 21.66
CA GLU A 255 -17.82 -4.64 21.07
C GLU A 255 -17.74 -3.61 19.91
N LEU A 256 -17.50 -2.36 20.26
CA LEU A 256 -17.25 -1.27 19.31
C LEU A 256 -15.94 -1.51 18.53
N ALA A 257 -16.03 -1.68 17.22
CA ALA A 257 -14.92 -1.35 16.33
C ALA A 257 -14.61 0.14 16.48
N ILE A 258 -13.34 0.53 16.39
CA ILE A 258 -12.88 1.92 16.54
C ILE A 258 -13.63 2.78 15.50
N VAL A 259 -14.60 3.57 15.95
CA VAL A 259 -15.42 4.42 15.09
C VAL A 259 -14.81 5.80 15.00
N THR A 260 -14.56 6.27 13.78
CA THR A 260 -14.37 7.70 13.52
C THR A 260 -15.74 8.38 13.44
N PRO A 261 -16.08 9.33 14.31
CA PRO A 261 -17.37 9.99 14.26
C PRO A 261 -17.41 11.00 13.12
N ILE A 262 -18.15 10.71 12.06
CA ILE A 262 -18.61 11.75 11.12
C ILE A 262 -20.03 12.11 11.53
N ALA A 263 -20.18 13.27 12.17
CA ALA A 263 -21.47 13.82 12.53
C ALA A 263 -22.14 14.52 11.32
N GLY A 264 -23.38 14.15 11.00
CA GLY A 264 -24.20 14.80 9.96
C GLY A 264 -25.65 14.40 10.03
N THR A 265 -26.47 15.29 10.43
CA THR A 265 -27.92 15.55 10.31
C THR A 265 -28.93 14.43 9.96
N THR A 266 -29.91 14.34 10.76
CA THR A 266 -31.13 13.60 11.06
C THR A 266 -32.13 13.25 9.93
N ARG A 267 -31.70 12.80 8.75
CA ARG A 267 -32.54 12.05 7.79
C ARG A 267 -31.74 11.03 6.98
N ASP A 268 -30.47 10.92 7.27
CA ASP A 268 -29.53 10.08 6.55
C ASP A 268 -29.44 8.69 7.20
N LYS A 269 -29.09 7.69 6.37
CA LYS A 269 -28.82 6.33 6.77
C LYS A 269 -27.83 6.35 7.94
N VAL A 270 -28.22 5.91 9.12
CA VAL A 270 -27.30 5.68 10.23
C VAL A 270 -26.52 4.42 9.87
N GLN A 271 -25.27 4.56 9.54
CA GLN A 271 -24.36 3.44 9.25
C GLN A 271 -23.35 3.34 10.39
N GLN A 272 -23.21 2.17 10.95
CA GLN A 272 -22.22 1.89 12.01
C GLN A 272 -21.54 0.57 11.71
N THR A 273 -20.21 0.57 11.76
CA THR A 273 -19.43 -0.67 11.69
C THR A 273 -19.35 -1.26 13.08
N ILE A 274 -19.74 -2.52 13.21
CA ILE A 274 -19.61 -3.32 14.43
C ILE A 274 -18.71 -4.51 14.12
N GLN A 275 -18.17 -5.14 15.15
CA GLN A 275 -17.38 -6.35 15.01
C GLN A 275 -18.10 -7.52 15.72
N ILE A 276 -18.26 -8.63 15.01
CA ILE A 276 -18.76 -9.87 15.58
C ILE A 276 -17.72 -10.97 15.29
N GLU A 277 -17.12 -11.53 16.33
CA GLU A 277 -16.07 -12.56 16.23
C GLU A 277 -14.92 -12.21 15.27
N GLY A 278 -14.53 -10.95 15.23
CA GLY A 278 -13.45 -10.45 14.38
C GLY A 278 -13.85 -10.08 12.95
N VAL A 279 -15.12 -10.28 12.55
CA VAL A 279 -15.67 -9.89 11.24
C VAL A 279 -16.34 -8.51 11.36
N PRO A 280 -15.99 -7.52 10.50
CA PRO A 280 -16.62 -6.19 10.48
C PRO A 280 -18.02 -6.18 9.91
#